data_1d389f306aaf23a949c6cd51b1dde669
#
_entry.id   1d389f306aaf23a949c6cd51b1dde669
#
_cell.length_a   1.000
_cell.length_b   1.000
_cell.length_c   1.000
_cell.angle_alpha   90.00
_cell.angle_beta   90.00
_cell.angle_gamma   90.00
#
_symmetry.space_group_name_H-M   'P 1'
#
loop_
_entity.id
_entity.type
_entity.pdbx_description
1 polymer ?
#
loop_
_entity_poly.entity_id
_entity_poly.type
_entity_poly.pdbx_seq_one_letter_code
_entity_poly.pdbx_strand_id
1 'polypeptide(L)'
;KRIQLLLRIPNLPDDDCPEGFSEDCNIVLRMEGYKRSDYEGKEFKPHWEIGKELGIFDAERAAKLSGAMFALLRGDGARLHRALIQFALSINSEQNEEILPPHFVRPDMMMGTGTLPKFEADAYKFRDDDLWAIPTGEVPLTNLHAHEILSMDELPKRYMAYTVCFRREAG
;
A
#
# COMPACT_ATOMS: atom_id res chain seq x y z
N LYS A 1 -11.30 -28.02 0.63
CA LYS A 1 -11.45 -27.80 -0.82
C LYS A 1 -12.48 -26.70 -1.14
N ARG A 2 -13.76 -26.80 -0.62
CA ARG A 2 -14.82 -25.80 -0.86
C ARG A 2 -14.42 -24.39 -0.40
N ILE A 3 -13.94 -24.23 0.83
CA ILE A 3 -13.49 -22.93 1.38
C ILE A 3 -12.37 -22.32 0.53
N GLN A 4 -11.40 -23.11 0.10
CA GLN A 4 -10.29 -22.64 -0.74
C GLN A 4 -10.76 -22.12 -2.11
N LEU A 5 -11.85 -22.67 -2.65
CA LEU A 5 -12.45 -22.16 -3.88
C LEU A 5 -13.21 -20.85 -3.62
N LEU A 6 -13.98 -20.79 -2.54
CA LEU A 6 -14.74 -19.59 -2.16
C LEU A 6 -13.83 -18.38 -1.90
N LEU A 7 -12.68 -18.58 -1.27
CA LEU A 7 -11.70 -17.50 -1.01
C LEU A 7 -11.06 -16.92 -2.29
N ARG A 8 -11.24 -17.56 -3.45
CA ARG A 8 -10.74 -17.07 -4.74
C ARG A 8 -11.79 -16.36 -5.58
N ILE A 9 -13.04 -16.43 -5.17
CA ILE A 9 -14.13 -15.76 -5.87
C ILE A 9 -14.07 -14.26 -5.54
N PRO A 10 -14.04 -13.36 -6.54
CA PRO A 10 -14.12 -11.92 -6.29
C PRO A 10 -15.49 -11.55 -5.73
N ASN A 11 -15.57 -10.39 -5.08
CA ASN A 11 -16.84 -9.83 -4.67
C ASN A 11 -17.75 -9.60 -5.87
N LEU A 12 -19.05 -9.76 -5.66
CA LEU A 12 -20.04 -9.41 -6.67
C LEU A 12 -20.04 -7.87 -6.85
N PRO A 13 -20.01 -7.37 -8.08
CA PRO A 13 -20.19 -5.94 -8.32
C PRO A 13 -21.63 -5.52 -7.98
N ASP A 14 -21.79 -4.25 -7.66
CA ASP A 14 -23.13 -3.64 -7.53
C ASP A 14 -23.81 -3.53 -8.89
N ASP A 15 -25.14 -3.47 -8.89
CA ASP A 15 -25.95 -3.43 -10.12
C ASP A 15 -25.73 -2.17 -10.95
N ASP A 16 -25.23 -1.09 -10.36
CA ASP A 16 -24.90 0.18 -11.03
C ASP A 16 -23.47 0.23 -11.56
N CYS A 17 -22.66 -0.82 -11.36
CA CYS A 17 -21.33 -0.89 -11.94
C CYS A 17 -21.42 -0.99 -13.46
N PRO A 18 -20.64 -0.16 -14.21
CA PRO A 18 -20.61 -0.26 -15.66
C PRO A 18 -20.04 -1.61 -16.11
N GLU A 19 -20.65 -2.20 -17.11
CA GLU A 19 -20.13 -3.41 -17.73
C GLU A 19 -18.86 -3.09 -18.55
N GLY A 20 -17.81 -3.88 -18.39
CA GLY A 20 -16.56 -3.72 -19.12
C GLY A 20 -15.48 -4.70 -18.73
N PHE A 21 -14.44 -4.79 -19.56
CA PHE A 21 -13.31 -5.70 -19.38
C PHE A 21 -11.98 -4.99 -19.17
N SER A 22 -11.97 -3.65 -19.18
CA SER A 22 -10.79 -2.81 -18.95
C SER A 22 -11.15 -1.55 -18.19
N GLU A 23 -10.13 -0.85 -17.69
CA GLU A 23 -10.28 0.45 -17.01
C GLU A 23 -10.90 1.55 -17.92
N ASP A 24 -10.79 1.42 -19.23
CA ASP A 24 -11.41 2.36 -20.19
C ASP A 24 -12.93 2.37 -20.10
N CYS A 25 -13.53 1.32 -19.56
CA CYS A 25 -14.96 1.21 -19.34
C CYS A 25 -15.44 1.92 -18.06
N ASN A 26 -14.52 2.41 -17.23
CA ASN A 26 -14.86 3.12 -16.01
C ASN A 26 -15.47 4.49 -16.32
N ILE A 27 -16.59 4.80 -15.68
CA ILE A 27 -17.25 6.09 -15.80
C ILE A 27 -16.69 7.03 -14.75
N VAL A 28 -16.11 8.15 -15.18
CA VAL A 28 -15.67 9.22 -14.27
C VAL A 28 -16.90 9.94 -13.74
N LEU A 29 -17.26 9.72 -12.48
CA LEU A 29 -18.43 10.34 -11.85
C LEU A 29 -18.18 11.80 -11.50
N ARG A 30 -16.97 12.15 -11.07
CA ARG A 30 -16.62 13.50 -10.63
C ARG A 30 -15.12 13.74 -10.79
N MET A 31 -14.75 14.96 -11.18
CA MET A 31 -13.38 15.42 -11.25
C MET A 31 -13.26 16.73 -10.49
N GLU A 32 -12.40 16.80 -9.48
CA GLU A 32 -12.17 17.98 -8.65
C GLU A 32 -10.69 18.35 -8.62
N GLY A 33 -10.41 19.67 -8.59
CA GLY A 33 -9.06 20.20 -8.46
C GLY A 33 -8.14 20.00 -9.67
N TYR A 34 -8.59 19.29 -10.71
CA TYR A 34 -7.83 19.04 -11.93
C TYR A 34 -8.46 19.75 -13.11
N LYS A 35 -7.68 20.54 -13.83
CA LYS A 35 -8.06 21.11 -15.13
C LYS A 35 -7.05 20.65 -16.16
N ARG A 36 -7.50 19.91 -17.16
CA ARG A 36 -6.65 19.40 -18.23
C ARG A 36 -5.87 20.50 -18.93
N SER A 37 -6.49 21.66 -19.15
CA SER A 37 -5.86 22.85 -19.73
C SER A 37 -4.62 23.36 -18.99
N ASP A 38 -4.52 23.08 -17.67
CA ASP A 38 -3.37 23.50 -16.89
C ASP A 38 -2.10 22.69 -17.21
N TYR A 39 -2.26 21.56 -17.89
CA TYR A 39 -1.21 20.58 -18.21
C TYR A 39 -0.98 20.44 -19.73
N GLU A 40 -1.95 20.82 -20.56
CA GLU A 40 -1.83 20.72 -22.03
C GLU A 40 -0.65 21.55 -22.55
N GLY A 41 0.14 20.94 -23.42
CA GLY A 41 1.31 21.58 -24.06
C GLY A 41 2.51 21.78 -23.12
N LYS A 42 2.47 21.27 -21.89
CA LYS A 42 3.63 21.30 -20.99
C LYS A 42 4.37 19.98 -21.04
N GLU A 43 5.69 20.04 -21.17
CA GLU A 43 6.57 18.91 -20.97
C GLU A 43 6.96 18.84 -19.50
N PHE A 44 6.80 17.67 -18.89
CA PHE A 44 7.20 17.41 -17.51
C PHE A 44 8.28 16.36 -17.48
N LYS A 45 9.36 16.65 -16.76
CA LYS A 45 10.36 15.64 -16.46
C LYS A 45 9.80 14.63 -15.47
N PRO A 46 10.02 13.32 -15.68
CA PRO A 46 9.61 12.31 -14.71
C PRO A 46 10.43 12.46 -13.42
N HIS A 47 9.83 12.05 -12.30
CA HIS A 47 10.41 12.25 -10.97
C HIS A 47 11.80 11.59 -10.79
N TRP A 48 12.07 10.48 -11.47
CA TRP A 48 13.38 9.81 -11.41
C TRP A 48 14.49 10.62 -12.10
N GLU A 49 14.19 11.36 -13.17
CA GLU A 49 15.16 12.27 -13.82
C GLU A 49 15.44 13.47 -12.92
N ILE A 50 14.40 14.09 -12.37
CA ILE A 50 14.54 15.19 -11.42
C ILE A 50 15.35 14.75 -10.21
N GLY A 51 15.04 13.59 -9.65
CA GLY A 51 15.73 13.03 -8.49
C GLY A 51 17.21 12.72 -8.78
N LYS A 52 17.53 12.25 -9.99
CA LYS A 52 18.89 12.00 -10.44
C LYS A 52 19.67 13.31 -10.62
N GLU A 53 19.07 14.31 -11.27
CA GLU A 53 19.69 15.64 -11.47
C GLU A 53 20.00 16.33 -10.14
N LEU A 54 19.10 16.23 -9.18
CA LEU A 54 19.29 16.77 -7.83
C LEU A 54 20.22 15.91 -6.94
N GLY A 55 20.63 14.73 -7.39
CA GLY A 55 21.48 13.81 -6.63
C GLY A 55 20.78 13.19 -5.40
N ILE A 56 19.46 13.23 -5.34
CA ILE A 56 18.66 12.73 -4.22
C ILE A 56 18.08 11.32 -4.45
N PHE A 57 18.11 10.83 -5.69
CA PHE A 57 17.64 9.50 -6.10
C PHE A 57 18.70 8.75 -6.87
N ASP A 58 18.96 7.48 -6.52
CA ASP A 58 20.02 6.65 -7.08
C ASP A 58 19.51 5.25 -7.44
N ALA A 59 18.86 5.15 -8.58
CA ALA A 59 18.30 3.90 -9.09
C ALA A 59 19.36 2.84 -9.41
N GLU A 60 20.54 3.26 -9.89
CA GLU A 60 21.62 2.35 -10.27
C GLU A 60 22.16 1.58 -9.05
N ARG A 61 22.39 2.31 -7.94
CA ARG A 61 22.81 1.67 -6.69
C ARG A 61 21.70 0.88 -6.03
N ALA A 62 20.43 1.32 -6.13
CA ALA A 62 19.29 0.55 -5.66
C ALA A 62 19.20 -0.80 -6.39
N ALA A 63 19.31 -0.79 -7.72
CA ALA A 63 19.29 -2.01 -8.53
C ALA A 63 20.48 -2.94 -8.21
N LYS A 64 21.68 -2.39 -7.96
CA LYS A 64 22.83 -3.17 -7.52
C LYS A 64 22.60 -3.90 -6.19
N LEU A 65 21.89 -3.26 -5.26
CA LEU A 65 21.63 -3.82 -3.93
C LEU A 65 20.51 -4.87 -3.93
N SER A 66 19.45 -4.63 -4.69
CA SER A 66 18.21 -5.39 -4.52
C SER A 66 17.52 -5.81 -5.83
N GLY A 67 18.02 -5.36 -6.97
CA GLY A 67 17.39 -5.59 -8.28
C GLY A 67 16.58 -4.40 -8.77
N ALA A 68 15.86 -4.60 -9.88
CA ALA A 68 15.00 -3.56 -10.46
C ALA A 68 13.85 -3.18 -9.52
N MET A 69 13.28 -2.00 -9.73
CA MET A 69 12.10 -1.46 -9.00
C MET A 69 12.35 -1.10 -7.52
N PHE A 70 13.56 -1.19 -7.02
CA PHE A 70 13.91 -0.67 -5.70
C PHE A 70 14.38 0.78 -5.79
N ALA A 71 14.03 1.58 -4.78
CA ALA A 71 14.40 2.98 -4.67
C ALA A 71 15.52 3.18 -3.63
N LEU A 72 16.44 4.10 -3.93
CA LEU A 72 17.44 4.56 -2.98
C LEU A 72 17.42 6.07 -2.95
N LEU A 73 17.08 6.64 -1.82
CA LEU A 73 17.11 8.08 -1.57
C LEU A 73 18.38 8.46 -0.83
N ARG A 74 18.96 9.62 -1.18
CA ARG A 74 20.23 10.09 -0.61
C ARG A 74 20.12 11.52 -0.10
N GLY A 75 20.91 11.85 0.90
CA GLY A 75 21.03 13.22 1.41
C GLY A 75 19.68 13.86 1.72
N ASP A 76 19.38 14.95 1.03
CA ASP A 76 18.14 15.71 1.22
C ASP A 76 16.89 14.94 0.77
N GLY A 77 17.01 14.00 -0.17
CA GLY A 77 15.90 13.11 -0.53
C GLY A 77 15.47 12.21 0.64
N ALA A 78 16.45 11.64 1.36
CA ALA A 78 16.16 10.84 2.55
C ALA A 78 15.62 11.71 3.71
N ARG A 79 16.10 12.94 3.84
CA ARG A 79 15.58 13.91 4.83
C ARG A 79 14.14 14.32 4.53
N LEU A 80 13.85 14.62 3.26
CA LEU A 80 12.50 14.97 2.82
C LEU A 80 11.51 13.82 3.04
N HIS A 81 11.90 12.60 2.67
CA HIS A 81 11.09 11.40 2.91
C HIS A 81 10.70 11.27 4.40
N ARG A 82 11.68 11.37 5.29
CA ARG A 82 11.44 11.33 6.74
C ARG A 82 10.56 12.48 7.23
N ALA A 83 10.77 13.69 6.71
CA ALA A 83 9.98 14.88 7.08
C ALA A 83 8.52 14.72 6.66
N LEU A 84 8.25 14.17 5.46
CA LEU A 84 6.89 13.89 4.99
C LEU A 84 6.19 12.83 5.84
N ILE A 85 6.90 11.78 6.26
CA ILE A 85 6.36 10.78 7.18
C ILE A 85 5.96 11.45 8.50
N GLN A 86 6.86 12.21 9.10
CA GLN A 86 6.60 12.91 10.37
C GLN A 86 5.44 13.88 10.24
N PHE A 87 5.35 14.62 9.14
CA PHE A 87 4.26 15.55 8.87
C PHE A 87 2.92 14.81 8.76
N ALA A 88 2.86 13.72 8.01
CA ALA A 88 1.64 12.91 7.87
C ALA A 88 1.19 12.32 9.23
N LEU A 89 2.11 11.77 10.00
CA LEU A 89 1.80 11.27 11.34
C LEU A 89 1.28 12.39 12.26
N SER A 90 1.92 13.54 12.26
CA SER A 90 1.52 14.68 13.10
C SER A 90 0.11 15.18 12.81
N ILE A 91 -0.27 15.27 11.51
CA ILE A 91 -1.63 15.72 11.12
C ILE A 91 -2.68 14.69 11.55
N ASN A 92 -2.39 13.42 11.40
CA ASN A 92 -3.37 12.35 11.64
C ASN A 92 -3.47 11.93 13.12
N SER A 93 -2.52 12.31 13.97
CA SER A 93 -2.47 11.92 15.39
C SER A 93 -3.59 12.49 16.24
N GLU A 94 -4.25 13.58 15.80
CA GLU A 94 -5.38 14.16 16.53
C GLU A 94 -6.62 13.27 16.55
N GLN A 95 -6.78 12.41 15.55
CA GLN A 95 -7.98 11.59 15.38
C GLN A 95 -7.69 10.10 15.40
N ASN A 96 -6.43 9.69 15.35
CA ASN A 96 -6.03 8.30 15.25
C ASN A 96 -4.94 7.96 16.27
N GLU A 97 -5.06 6.79 16.87
CA GLU A 97 -4.00 6.21 17.68
C GLU A 97 -2.87 5.70 16.77
N GLU A 98 -1.65 6.15 17.04
CA GLU A 98 -0.47 5.69 16.30
C GLU A 98 -0.04 4.30 16.78
N ILE A 99 0.04 3.35 15.86
CA ILE A 99 0.46 1.98 16.10
C ILE A 99 1.77 1.72 15.37
N LEU A 100 2.73 1.10 16.02
CA LEU A 100 3.93 0.54 15.40
C LEU A 100 3.79 -0.99 15.31
N PRO A 101 3.20 -1.51 14.22
CA PRO A 101 2.92 -2.93 14.10
C PRO A 101 4.13 -3.73 13.63
N PRO A 102 4.15 -5.06 13.85
CA PRO A 102 5.14 -5.92 13.23
C PRO A 102 5.00 -5.92 11.70
N HIS A 103 6.13 -5.99 11.00
CA HIS A 103 6.17 -6.03 9.53
C HIS A 103 6.00 -7.45 8.96
N PHE A 104 6.00 -8.46 9.82
CA PHE A 104 5.83 -9.86 9.45
C PHE A 104 4.66 -10.44 10.22
N VAL A 105 3.76 -11.09 9.51
CA VAL A 105 2.51 -11.60 10.06
C VAL A 105 2.30 -13.07 9.69
N ARG A 106 1.47 -13.76 10.45
CA ARG A 106 1.08 -15.12 10.15
C ARG A 106 0.11 -15.20 8.96
N PRO A 107 0.01 -16.35 8.29
CA PRO A 107 -0.86 -16.51 7.11
C PRO A 107 -2.33 -16.19 7.37
N ASP A 108 -2.83 -16.48 8.58
CA ASP A 108 -4.22 -16.21 8.97
C ASP A 108 -4.53 -14.70 8.98
N MET A 109 -3.57 -13.85 9.33
CA MET A 109 -3.72 -12.39 9.24
C MET A 109 -3.78 -11.90 7.79
N MET A 110 -3.00 -12.49 6.91
CA MET A 110 -3.06 -12.22 5.46
C MET A 110 -4.40 -12.65 4.86
N MET A 111 -4.98 -13.75 5.34
CA MET A 111 -6.30 -14.21 4.93
C MET A 111 -7.42 -13.30 5.47
N GLY A 112 -7.27 -12.78 6.68
CA GLY A 112 -8.25 -11.90 7.33
C GLY A 112 -8.53 -10.61 6.55
N THR A 113 -7.55 -10.13 5.78
CA THR A 113 -7.67 -8.96 4.89
C THR A 113 -7.87 -9.31 3.41
N GLY A 114 -8.05 -10.60 3.09
CA GLY A 114 -8.24 -11.05 1.70
C GLY A 114 -6.99 -11.00 0.83
N THR A 115 -5.82 -10.74 1.40
CA THR A 115 -4.54 -10.75 0.67
C THR A 115 -4.21 -12.17 0.18
N LEU A 116 -4.41 -13.17 1.04
CA LEU A 116 -4.30 -14.57 0.66
C LEU A 116 -5.70 -15.18 0.47
N PRO A 117 -5.84 -16.13 -0.42
CA PRO A 117 -4.85 -16.69 -1.36
C PRO A 117 -4.71 -15.90 -2.67
N LYS A 118 -5.45 -14.80 -2.85
CA LYS A 118 -5.61 -14.11 -4.14
C LYS A 118 -4.29 -13.52 -4.65
N PHE A 119 -3.54 -12.86 -3.78
CA PHE A 119 -2.29 -12.16 -4.11
C PHE A 119 -1.04 -12.90 -3.59
N GLU A 120 -1.10 -14.23 -3.49
CA GLU A 120 0.02 -15.04 -3.00
C GLU A 120 1.29 -14.85 -3.84
N ALA A 121 1.14 -14.71 -5.17
CA ALA A 121 2.26 -14.52 -6.08
C ALA A 121 2.99 -13.18 -5.88
N ASP A 122 2.29 -12.17 -5.39
CA ASP A 122 2.79 -10.80 -5.21
C ASP A 122 3.36 -10.57 -3.79
N ALA A 123 3.24 -11.55 -2.91
CA ALA A 123 3.68 -11.45 -1.54
C ALA A 123 5.02 -12.16 -1.29
N TYR A 124 5.79 -11.65 -0.32
CA TYR A 124 7.01 -12.29 0.15
C TYR A 124 6.71 -13.22 1.32
N LYS A 125 6.98 -14.51 1.13
CA LYS A 125 6.89 -15.55 2.15
C LYS A 125 8.29 -15.91 2.64
N PHE A 126 8.45 -16.08 3.95
CA PHE A 126 9.67 -16.64 4.52
C PHE A 126 9.73 -18.15 4.26
N ARG A 127 10.93 -18.65 3.96
CA ARG A 127 11.10 -20.05 3.61
C ARG A 127 11.02 -20.96 4.83
N ASP A 128 11.64 -20.54 5.92
CA ASP A 128 11.87 -21.37 7.09
C ASP A 128 10.92 -21.02 8.26
N ASP A 129 10.18 -19.94 8.15
CA ASP A 129 9.19 -19.49 9.12
C ASP A 129 7.81 -19.40 8.49
N ASP A 130 6.76 -19.67 9.26
CA ASP A 130 5.37 -19.49 8.80
C ASP A 130 4.96 -18.02 8.92
N LEU A 131 5.73 -17.15 8.27
CA LEU A 131 5.54 -15.70 8.25
C LEU A 131 5.53 -15.15 6.83
N TRP A 132 4.85 -14.03 6.69
CA TRP A 132 4.75 -13.24 5.46
C TRP A 132 5.10 -11.79 5.74
N ALA A 133 5.84 -11.16 4.82
CA ALA A 133 6.05 -9.72 4.88
C ALA A 133 4.77 -8.99 4.45
N ILE A 134 4.37 -7.98 5.21
CA ILE A 134 3.13 -7.23 4.96
C ILE A 134 3.20 -6.45 3.64
N PRO A 135 2.20 -6.55 2.76
CA PRO A 135 2.12 -5.75 1.54
C PRO A 135 1.54 -4.34 1.80
N THR A 136 0.94 -4.14 2.96
CA THR A 136 0.34 -2.88 3.42
C THR A 136 0.19 -2.91 4.94
N GLY A 137 0.21 -1.73 5.56
CA GLY A 137 -0.08 -1.55 7.00
C GLY A 137 -1.51 -1.94 7.39
N GLU A 138 -2.42 -2.01 6.42
CA GLU A 138 -3.79 -2.49 6.63
C GLU A 138 -3.83 -3.89 7.24
N VAL A 139 -2.96 -4.80 6.79
CA VAL A 139 -2.97 -6.18 7.28
C VAL A 139 -2.82 -6.26 8.80
N PRO A 140 -1.76 -5.74 9.43
CA PRO A 140 -1.65 -5.79 10.88
C PRO A 140 -2.69 -4.94 11.59
N LEU A 141 -3.05 -3.74 11.09
CA LEU A 141 -3.98 -2.85 11.78
C LEU A 141 -5.40 -3.41 11.82
N THR A 142 -5.90 -3.95 10.71
CA THR A 142 -7.24 -4.56 10.65
C THR A 142 -7.34 -5.80 11.54
N ASN A 143 -6.26 -6.55 11.67
CA ASN A 143 -6.22 -7.76 12.47
C ASN A 143 -5.83 -7.55 13.95
N LEU A 144 -5.62 -6.31 14.42
CA LEU A 144 -5.31 -6.05 15.83
C LEU A 144 -6.30 -6.69 16.78
N HIS A 145 -7.57 -6.67 16.41
CA HIS A 145 -8.67 -7.25 17.18
C HIS A 145 -9.25 -8.54 16.58
N ALA A 146 -8.45 -9.23 15.76
CA ALA A 146 -8.89 -10.52 15.20
C ALA A 146 -9.21 -11.50 16.33
N HIS A 147 -10.36 -12.15 16.24
CA HIS A 147 -10.89 -13.09 17.23
C HIS A 147 -11.26 -12.47 18.59
N GLU A 148 -11.38 -11.15 18.69
CA GLU A 148 -11.88 -10.43 19.86
C GLU A 148 -13.33 -10.01 19.67
N ILE A 149 -14.08 -9.89 20.76
CA ILE A 149 -15.40 -9.28 20.80
C ILE A 149 -15.25 -7.94 21.50
N LEU A 150 -15.47 -6.86 20.77
CA LEU A 150 -15.37 -5.50 21.30
C LEU A 150 -16.72 -5.05 21.85
N SER A 151 -16.70 -4.30 22.95
CA SER A 151 -17.88 -3.64 23.49
C SER A 151 -18.17 -2.34 22.71
N MET A 152 -19.41 -1.86 22.79
CA MET A 152 -19.83 -0.65 22.06
C MET A 152 -19.11 0.62 22.53
N ASP A 153 -18.71 0.68 23.79
CA ASP A 153 -17.97 1.80 24.38
C ASP A 153 -16.50 1.84 23.95
N GLU A 154 -15.96 0.76 23.39
CA GLU A 154 -14.63 0.72 22.78
C GLU A 154 -14.59 1.27 21.35
N LEU A 155 -15.74 1.54 20.76
CA LEU A 155 -15.89 1.99 19.37
C LEU A 155 -16.23 3.49 19.28
N PRO A 156 -15.80 4.19 18.23
CA PRO A 156 -14.98 3.72 17.12
C PRO A 156 -13.48 3.63 17.47
N LYS A 157 -12.80 2.59 16.98
CA LYS A 157 -11.32 2.51 17.01
C LYS A 157 -10.76 3.09 15.72
N ARG A 158 -9.81 4.00 15.83
CA ARG A 158 -9.14 4.65 14.70
C ARG A 158 -7.65 4.53 14.86
N TYR A 159 -7.00 3.87 13.90
CA TYR A 159 -5.58 3.60 13.93
C TYR A 159 -4.86 4.19 12.73
N MET A 160 -3.63 4.58 12.94
CA MET A 160 -2.69 4.92 11.88
C MET A 160 -1.35 4.25 12.13
N ALA A 161 -0.61 4.00 11.07
CA ALA A 161 0.76 3.50 11.16
C ALA A 161 1.61 3.98 10.00
N TYR A 162 2.89 4.17 10.27
CA TYR A 162 3.92 4.15 9.25
C TYR A 162 4.59 2.77 9.24
N THR A 163 4.58 2.10 8.09
CA THR A 163 5.21 0.80 7.92
C THR A 163 5.98 0.71 6.61
N VAL A 164 7.00 -0.11 6.57
CA VAL A 164 7.56 -0.60 5.31
C VAL A 164 6.60 -1.65 4.75
N CYS A 165 6.31 -1.58 3.45
CA CYS A 165 5.43 -2.50 2.74
C CYS A 165 6.23 -3.27 1.69
N PHE A 166 5.94 -4.55 1.56
CA PHE A 166 6.71 -5.47 0.71
C PHE A 166 5.81 -6.08 -0.35
N ARG A 167 6.04 -5.72 -1.61
CA ARG A 167 5.33 -6.28 -2.76
C ARG A 167 6.31 -6.77 -3.80
N ARG A 168 6.01 -7.89 -4.46
CA ARG A 168 6.68 -8.29 -5.68
C ARG A 168 6.08 -7.50 -6.82
N GLU A 169 6.56 -6.28 -7.00
CA GLU A 169 6.15 -5.50 -8.15
C GLU A 169 6.59 -6.23 -9.42
N ALA A 170 5.63 -6.53 -10.29
CA ALA A 170 5.93 -7.03 -11.62
C ALA A 170 6.49 -5.86 -12.44
N GLY A 171 7.80 -5.83 -12.63
CA GLY A 171 8.51 -4.88 -13.49
C GLY A 171 8.70 -5.45 -14.88
#